data_9b83e29fa4c538cbdbf5f1cdf798274e
#
_entry.id   9b83e29fa4c538cbdbf5f1cdf798274e
#
_cell.length_a   1.000
_cell.length_b   1.000
_cell.length_c   1.000
_cell.angle_alpha   90.00
_cell.angle_beta   90.00
_cell.angle_gamma   90.00
#
_symmetry.space_group_name_H-M   'P 1'
#
loop_
_entity.id
_entity.type
_entity.pdbx_description
1 polymer ?
#
loop_
_entity_poly.entity_id
_entity_poly.type
_entity_poly.pdbx_seq_one_letter_code
_entity_poly.pdbx_strand_id
1 'polypeptide(L)'
;PPAYPTHRMTLYNRVHDSALDLFNYPDPALSLCEKHFYSLLQPEDVEDLLALWLYDTKGYICIPSTNKIATPKYECVLVDPNDLNRKHIYIQVKKGDVDLNTDDYSSLNGEVYLLTTEGNVQNAQKYTNVKVADPTVIYEFAINPDKSHIIPENVLYWVKFLTEIENNRLKFSACKGIMFDTNIS
;
A
#
# COMPACT_ATOMS: atom_id res chain seq x y z
N PRO A 1 -8.27 -20.98 -12.33
CA PRO A 1 -6.83 -21.06 -12.33
C PRO A 1 -6.30 -21.35 -10.92
N PRO A 2 -5.28 -22.18 -10.81
CA PRO A 2 -4.83 -22.73 -9.54
C PRO A 2 -4.23 -21.70 -8.55
N ALA A 3 -3.93 -20.49 -8.96
CA ALA A 3 -3.34 -19.48 -8.10
C ALA A 3 -4.35 -18.80 -7.14
N TYR A 4 -5.63 -18.83 -7.44
CA TYR A 4 -6.67 -18.16 -6.64
C TYR A 4 -6.92 -18.80 -5.28
N PRO A 5 -7.07 -20.13 -5.15
CA PRO A 5 -7.29 -20.73 -3.84
C PRO A 5 -6.11 -20.56 -2.88
N THR A 6 -4.89 -20.65 -3.40
CA THR A 6 -3.67 -20.52 -2.58
C THR A 6 -3.54 -19.10 -2.00
N HIS A 7 -3.85 -18.09 -2.79
CA HIS A 7 -3.81 -16.69 -2.33
C HIS A 7 -4.85 -16.43 -1.24
N ARG A 8 -6.08 -16.92 -1.41
CA ARG A 8 -7.13 -16.81 -0.39
C ARG A 8 -6.76 -17.53 0.91
N MET A 9 -6.18 -18.71 0.82
CA MET A 9 -5.71 -19.46 1.97
C MET A 9 -4.61 -18.72 2.73
N THR A 10 -3.66 -18.13 2.03
CA THR A 10 -2.59 -17.34 2.64
C THR A 10 -3.15 -16.11 3.37
N LEU A 11 -4.09 -15.40 2.78
CA LEU A 11 -4.76 -14.26 3.41
C LEU A 11 -5.53 -14.70 4.66
N TYR A 12 -6.29 -15.78 4.56
CA TYR A 12 -7.04 -16.34 5.69
C TYR A 12 -6.12 -16.70 6.86
N ASN A 13 -5.03 -17.41 6.57
CA ASN A 13 -4.08 -17.81 7.60
C ASN A 13 -3.43 -16.61 8.29
N ARG A 14 -3.03 -15.60 7.54
CA ARG A 14 -2.47 -14.36 8.10
C ARG A 14 -3.46 -13.63 9.01
N VAL A 15 -4.71 -13.55 8.61
CA VAL A 15 -5.77 -12.95 9.43
C VAL A 15 -5.99 -13.74 10.69
N HIS A 16 -6.08 -15.05 10.58
CA HIS A 16 -6.30 -15.94 11.70
C HIS A 16 -5.14 -15.87 12.71
N ASP A 17 -3.90 -15.94 12.22
CA ASP A 17 -2.71 -15.85 13.05
C ASP A 17 -2.63 -14.48 13.75
N SER A 18 -2.88 -13.40 13.01
CA SER A 18 -2.88 -12.06 13.58
C SER A 18 -3.99 -11.85 14.61
N ALA A 19 -5.17 -12.43 14.40
CA ALA A 19 -6.26 -12.38 15.35
C ALA A 19 -5.93 -13.18 16.62
N LEU A 20 -5.29 -14.34 16.50
CA LEU A 20 -4.82 -15.12 17.63
C LEU A 20 -3.75 -14.36 18.44
N ASP A 21 -2.82 -13.71 17.76
CA ASP A 21 -1.80 -12.87 18.39
C ASP A 21 -2.44 -11.71 19.16
N LEU A 22 -3.47 -11.09 18.62
CA LEU A 22 -4.21 -10.02 19.29
C LEU A 22 -4.82 -10.46 20.63
N PHE A 23 -5.32 -11.72 20.71
CA PHE A 23 -5.93 -12.25 21.92
C PHE A 23 -4.94 -12.82 22.91
N ASN A 24 -3.87 -13.45 22.43
CA ASN A 24 -2.87 -14.15 23.24
C ASN A 24 -1.73 -13.23 23.71
N TYR A 25 -1.41 -12.20 22.93
CA TYR A 25 -0.33 -11.25 23.20
C TYR A 25 -0.89 -9.82 23.12
N PRO A 26 -1.16 -9.20 24.25
CA PRO A 26 -1.71 -7.85 24.27
C PRO A 26 -0.77 -6.78 23.69
N ASP A 27 0.50 -7.14 23.43
CA ASP A 27 1.51 -6.24 22.87
C ASP A 27 2.52 -7.04 22.01
N PRO A 28 2.85 -6.64 20.76
CA PRO A 28 2.38 -5.49 19.99
C PRO A 28 1.11 -5.84 19.20
N ALA A 29 0.01 -5.29 19.59
CA ALA A 29 -1.21 -5.49 18.82
C ALA A 29 -1.15 -4.71 17.51
N LEU A 30 -1.62 -5.32 16.42
CA LEU A 30 -1.82 -4.64 15.16
C LEU A 30 -2.76 -3.44 15.36
N SER A 31 -2.52 -2.38 14.63
CA SER A 31 -3.34 -1.17 14.64
C SER A 31 -3.49 -0.63 13.23
N LEU A 32 -4.48 0.23 13.03
CA LEU A 32 -4.63 0.93 11.77
C LEU A 32 -3.57 2.04 11.70
N CYS A 33 -2.40 1.68 11.23
CA CYS A 33 -1.29 2.60 11.00
C CYS A 33 -0.52 2.21 9.74
N GLU A 34 0.23 3.14 9.21
CA GLU A 34 0.99 2.99 7.97
C GLU A 34 1.91 1.76 8.00
N LYS A 35 2.67 1.59 9.08
CA LYS A 35 3.61 0.47 9.22
C LYS A 35 2.93 -0.88 9.13
N HIS A 36 1.85 -1.08 9.87
CA HIS A 36 1.11 -2.34 9.88
C HIS A 36 0.38 -2.57 8.56
N PHE A 37 -0.18 -1.52 7.98
CA PHE A 37 -0.82 -1.59 6.68
C PHE A 37 0.13 -2.13 5.61
N TYR A 38 1.29 -1.52 5.44
CA TYR A 38 2.26 -1.98 4.44
C TYR A 38 2.82 -3.37 4.76
N SER A 39 2.95 -3.74 6.03
CA SER A 39 3.44 -5.06 6.41
C SER A 39 2.55 -6.20 5.94
N LEU A 40 1.24 -5.95 5.83
CA LEU A 40 0.24 -6.94 5.40
C LEU A 40 0.09 -7.05 3.87
N LEU A 41 0.54 -6.04 3.13
CA LEU A 41 0.44 -6.01 1.67
C LEU A 41 1.57 -6.80 1.00
N GLN A 42 1.26 -7.33 -0.20
CA GLN A 42 2.29 -7.82 -1.11
C GLN A 42 2.90 -6.66 -1.90
N PRO A 43 4.11 -6.81 -2.47
CA PRO A 43 4.70 -5.76 -3.32
C PRO A 43 3.78 -5.32 -4.46
N GLU A 44 3.08 -6.27 -5.09
CA GLU A 44 2.13 -6.01 -6.18
C GLU A 44 0.95 -5.15 -5.75
N ASP A 45 0.51 -5.28 -4.50
CA ASP A 45 -0.56 -4.45 -3.94
C ASP A 45 -0.12 -2.98 -3.84
N VAL A 46 1.13 -2.74 -3.47
CA VAL A 46 1.69 -1.39 -3.36
C VAL A 46 1.89 -0.76 -4.75
N GLU A 47 2.30 -1.56 -5.73
CA GLU A 47 2.39 -1.14 -7.13
C GLU A 47 1.01 -0.68 -7.65
N ASP A 48 -0.01 -1.50 -7.43
CA ASP A 48 -1.39 -1.19 -7.80
C ASP A 48 -1.89 0.11 -7.13
N LEU A 49 -1.58 0.28 -5.86
CA LEU A 49 -1.96 1.48 -5.12
C LEU A 49 -1.31 2.75 -5.70
N LEU A 50 -0.04 2.70 -6.03
CA LEU A 50 0.64 3.84 -6.65
C LEU A 50 0.05 4.15 -8.02
N ALA A 51 -0.22 3.13 -8.84
CA ALA A 51 -0.85 3.31 -10.15
C ALA A 51 -2.26 3.92 -10.01
N LEU A 52 -3.06 3.45 -9.07
CA LEU A 52 -4.41 3.96 -8.82
C LEU A 52 -4.40 5.38 -8.25
N TRP A 53 -3.45 5.70 -7.40
CA TRP A 53 -3.27 7.06 -6.90
C TRP A 53 -2.91 8.04 -8.04
N LEU A 54 -2.05 7.62 -8.96
CA LEU A 54 -1.73 8.41 -10.15
C LEU A 54 -2.93 8.55 -11.09
N TYR A 55 -3.76 7.51 -11.21
CA TYR A 55 -5.03 7.62 -11.93
C TYR A 55 -5.97 8.63 -11.27
N ASP A 56 -6.15 8.54 -9.95
CA ASP A 56 -7.06 9.42 -9.20
C ASP A 56 -6.62 10.88 -9.22
N THR A 57 -5.31 11.13 -9.09
CA THR A 57 -4.77 12.49 -8.98
C THR A 57 -4.41 13.15 -10.31
N LYS A 58 -4.03 12.34 -11.31
CA LYS A 58 -3.49 12.82 -12.59
C LYS A 58 -4.21 12.27 -13.82
N GLY A 59 -5.08 11.28 -13.66
CA GLY A 59 -5.77 10.62 -14.76
C GLY A 59 -4.89 9.69 -15.59
N TYR A 60 -3.72 9.29 -15.09
CA TYR A 60 -2.84 8.37 -15.80
C TYR A 60 -3.43 6.98 -15.85
N ILE A 61 -3.31 6.31 -16.98
CA ILE A 61 -3.86 4.97 -17.21
C ILE A 61 -2.77 3.95 -17.49
N CYS A 62 -3.00 2.74 -17.01
CA CYS A 62 -2.10 1.61 -17.20
C CYS A 62 -2.19 1.07 -18.64
N ILE A 63 -1.05 0.72 -19.23
CA ILE A 63 -1.02 0.04 -20.53
C ILE A 63 -0.93 -1.47 -20.27
N PRO A 64 -2.00 -2.26 -20.51
CA PRO A 64 -2.02 -3.67 -20.13
C PRO A 64 -0.97 -4.54 -20.82
N SER A 65 -0.60 -4.20 -22.05
CA SER A 65 0.37 -4.98 -22.83
C SER A 65 1.80 -4.83 -22.32
N THR A 66 2.17 -3.66 -21.80
CA THR A 66 3.51 -3.40 -21.29
C THR A 66 3.72 -3.95 -19.88
N ASN A 67 2.66 -4.11 -19.11
CA ASN A 67 2.73 -4.63 -17.74
C ASN A 67 2.94 -6.15 -17.67
N LYS A 68 2.94 -6.82 -18.80
CA LYS A 68 3.21 -8.27 -18.89
C LYS A 68 4.70 -8.59 -19.01
N ILE A 69 5.53 -7.58 -19.22
CA ILE A 69 6.97 -7.75 -19.41
C ILE A 69 7.67 -7.25 -18.16
N ALA A 70 8.20 -8.17 -17.37
CA ALA A 70 9.03 -7.83 -16.23
C ALA A 70 10.33 -7.18 -16.72
N THR A 71 10.64 -6.02 -16.20
CA THR A 71 11.91 -5.35 -16.46
C THR A 71 12.62 -5.06 -15.14
N PRO A 72 13.97 -5.04 -15.11
CA PRO A 72 14.69 -4.77 -13.87
C PRO A 72 14.59 -3.31 -13.39
N LYS A 73 14.09 -2.40 -14.23
CA LYS A 73 14.08 -0.96 -13.94
C LYS A 73 12.73 -0.38 -13.54
N TYR A 74 11.62 -1.05 -13.88
CA TYR A 74 10.30 -0.56 -13.55
C TYR A 74 9.28 -1.69 -13.49
N GLU A 75 8.25 -1.50 -12.68
CA GLU A 75 7.20 -2.51 -12.47
C GLU A 75 6.02 -2.32 -13.42
N CYS A 76 5.72 -1.07 -13.76
CA CYS A 76 4.52 -0.72 -14.49
C CYS A 76 4.77 0.50 -15.37
N VAL A 77 4.08 0.57 -16.50
CA VAL A 77 4.09 1.72 -17.41
C VAL A 77 2.69 2.28 -17.53
N LEU A 78 2.58 3.58 -17.29
CA LEU A 78 1.35 4.36 -17.48
C LEU A 78 1.51 5.32 -18.64
N VAL A 79 0.39 5.85 -19.12
CA VAL A 79 0.34 6.99 -20.06
C VAL A 79 -0.67 8.01 -19.56
N ASP A 80 -0.43 9.26 -19.92
CA ASP A 80 -1.43 10.32 -19.82
C ASP A 80 -2.30 10.28 -21.08
N PRO A 81 -3.60 9.98 -20.99
CA PRO A 81 -4.46 9.94 -22.17
C PRO A 81 -4.61 11.29 -22.87
N ASN A 82 -4.26 12.39 -22.20
CA ASN A 82 -4.28 13.74 -22.75
C ASN A 82 -2.95 14.13 -23.45
N ASP A 83 -1.89 13.34 -23.28
CA ASP A 83 -0.61 13.59 -23.93
C ASP A 83 -0.57 12.93 -25.31
N LEU A 84 -0.64 13.75 -26.35
CA LEU A 84 -0.61 13.28 -27.75
C LEU A 84 0.75 12.66 -28.14
N ASN A 85 1.81 12.97 -27.41
CA ASN A 85 3.13 12.39 -27.63
C ASN A 85 3.32 11.03 -26.99
N ARG A 86 2.35 10.57 -26.20
CA ARG A 86 2.35 9.26 -25.53
C ARG A 86 3.62 9.00 -24.72
N LYS A 87 4.10 9.98 -24.01
CA LYS A 87 5.24 9.78 -23.09
C LYS A 87 4.90 8.74 -22.06
N HIS A 88 5.82 7.84 -21.84
CA HIS A 88 5.66 6.81 -20.81
C HIS A 88 5.88 7.41 -19.43
N ILE A 89 5.12 6.85 -18.47
CA ILE A 89 5.25 7.15 -17.04
C ILE A 89 5.58 5.82 -16.37
N TYR A 90 6.77 5.74 -15.79
CA TYR A 90 7.30 4.52 -15.20
C TYR A 90 7.09 4.51 -13.70
N ILE A 91 6.79 3.35 -13.15
CA ILE A 91 6.63 3.14 -11.72
C ILE A 91 7.66 2.12 -11.24
N GLN A 92 8.35 2.44 -10.16
CA GLN A 92 9.20 1.51 -9.42
C GLN A 92 8.82 1.57 -7.95
N VAL A 93 8.49 0.42 -7.39
CA VAL A 93 8.08 0.27 -5.99
C VAL A 93 8.98 -0.72 -5.28
N LYS A 94 9.40 -0.37 -4.08
CA LYS A 94 10.10 -1.28 -3.15
C LYS A 94 9.37 -1.31 -1.82
N LYS A 95 8.90 -2.48 -1.45
CA LYS A 95 8.31 -2.71 -0.14
C LYS A 95 9.41 -3.03 0.87
N GLY A 96 9.31 -2.46 2.07
CA GLY A 96 10.27 -2.65 3.14
C GLY A 96 11.38 -1.60 3.15
N ASP A 97 12.41 -1.88 3.94
CA ASP A 97 13.58 -1.01 4.10
C ASP A 97 14.57 -1.23 2.94
N VAL A 98 14.17 -0.78 1.76
CA VAL A 98 14.97 -0.85 0.53
C VAL A 98 15.14 0.55 -0.03
N ASP A 99 16.38 0.98 -0.15
CA ASP A 99 16.72 2.28 -0.70
C ASP A 99 16.65 2.28 -2.23
N LEU A 100 16.22 3.41 -2.77
CA LEU A 100 16.23 3.71 -4.20
C LEU A 100 17.14 4.90 -4.46
N ASN A 101 17.72 4.97 -5.66
CA ASN A 101 18.52 6.10 -6.11
C ASN A 101 17.98 6.64 -7.43
N THR A 102 17.67 7.93 -7.47
CA THR A 102 17.13 8.58 -8.67
C THR A 102 18.09 8.52 -9.85
N ASP A 103 19.39 8.42 -9.60
CA ASP A 103 20.42 8.30 -10.66
C ASP A 103 20.19 7.07 -11.55
N ASP A 104 19.63 5.99 -10.99
CA ASP A 104 19.40 4.74 -11.73
C ASP A 104 18.25 4.84 -12.74
N TYR A 105 17.41 5.87 -12.62
CA TYR A 105 16.16 6.03 -13.39
C TYR A 105 16.17 7.28 -14.29
N SER A 106 17.12 8.16 -14.14
CA SER A 106 17.18 9.45 -14.85
C SER A 106 17.30 9.32 -16.37
N SER A 107 17.83 8.19 -16.85
CA SER A 107 17.99 7.91 -18.28
C SER A 107 16.73 7.40 -18.98
N LEU A 108 15.67 7.09 -18.24
CA LEU A 108 14.41 6.66 -18.83
C LEU A 108 13.76 7.84 -19.57
N ASN A 109 13.23 7.52 -20.76
CA ASN A 109 12.56 8.53 -21.58
C ASN A 109 11.12 8.70 -21.14
N GLY A 110 10.92 9.48 -20.10
CA GLY A 110 9.62 9.77 -19.53
C GLY A 110 9.70 10.12 -18.06
N GLU A 111 8.55 10.32 -17.47
CA GLU A 111 8.37 10.58 -16.06
C GLU A 111 8.53 9.28 -15.26
N VAL A 112 9.18 9.34 -14.13
CA VAL A 112 9.39 8.17 -13.26
C VAL A 112 8.88 8.48 -11.87
N TYR A 113 8.11 7.57 -11.29
CA TYR A 113 7.66 7.63 -9.89
C TYR A 113 8.30 6.50 -9.09
N LEU A 114 9.03 6.88 -8.07
CA LEU A 114 9.70 5.96 -7.15
C LEU A 114 8.96 5.95 -5.82
N LEU A 115 8.72 4.76 -5.29
CA LEU A 115 8.12 4.57 -3.98
C LEU A 115 8.88 3.49 -3.21
N THR A 116 9.31 3.82 -2.01
CA THR A 116 9.75 2.83 -1.02
C THR A 116 8.91 3.00 0.25
N THR A 117 8.48 1.91 0.85
CA THR A 117 7.56 1.99 2.00
C THR A 117 8.27 2.30 3.31
N GLU A 118 9.52 1.87 3.46
CA GLU A 118 10.31 2.08 4.69
C GLU A 118 11.74 2.56 4.42
N GLY A 119 12.22 2.46 3.19
CA GLY A 119 13.55 2.89 2.80
C GLY A 119 13.64 4.38 2.47
N ASN A 120 14.79 4.81 2.00
CA ASN A 120 15.07 6.18 1.59
C ASN A 120 15.27 6.26 0.07
N VAL A 121 14.94 7.41 -0.51
CA VAL A 121 15.26 7.71 -1.90
C VAL A 121 16.42 8.70 -1.93
N GLN A 122 17.56 8.23 -2.42
CA GLN A 122 18.76 9.04 -2.55
C GLN A 122 18.63 9.97 -3.76
N ASN A 123 19.23 11.17 -3.66
CA ASN A 123 19.19 12.19 -4.70
C ASN A 123 17.78 12.61 -5.10
N ALA A 124 16.83 12.58 -4.16
CA ALA A 124 15.49 13.10 -4.38
C ALA A 124 15.58 14.56 -4.91
N GLN A 125 14.74 14.90 -5.86
CA GLN A 125 14.70 16.22 -6.51
C GLN A 125 15.92 16.57 -7.42
N LYS A 126 16.88 15.68 -7.59
CA LYS A 126 18.02 15.92 -8.48
C LYS A 126 17.61 16.00 -9.96
N TYR A 127 16.63 15.21 -10.37
CA TYR A 127 16.16 15.14 -11.76
C TYR A 127 14.68 15.55 -11.85
N THR A 128 14.36 16.35 -12.86
CA THR A 128 12.99 16.85 -13.08
C THR A 128 12.01 15.76 -13.52
N ASN A 129 12.52 14.71 -14.18
CA ASN A 129 11.71 13.59 -14.67
C ASN A 129 11.55 12.45 -13.64
N VAL A 130 12.27 12.47 -12.52
CA VAL A 130 12.18 11.45 -11.49
C VAL A 130 11.54 12.05 -10.25
N LYS A 131 10.38 11.52 -9.87
CA LYS A 131 9.58 11.98 -8.74
C LYS A 131 9.51 10.90 -7.68
N VAL A 132 9.46 11.32 -6.43
CA VAL A 132 9.34 10.43 -5.28
C VAL A 132 7.92 10.52 -4.74
N ALA A 133 7.23 9.38 -4.69
CA ALA A 133 5.93 9.29 -4.06
C ALA A 133 6.10 9.11 -2.54
N ASP A 134 5.25 9.77 -1.78
CA ASP A 134 5.24 9.68 -0.32
C ASP A 134 4.40 8.47 0.11
N PRO A 135 4.97 7.49 0.82
CA PRO A 135 4.23 6.33 1.28
C PRO A 135 3.08 6.69 2.24
N THR A 136 3.20 7.77 2.99
CA THR A 136 2.12 8.27 3.86
C THR A 136 0.92 8.73 3.06
N VAL A 137 1.14 9.43 1.96
CA VAL A 137 0.07 9.90 1.06
C VAL A 137 -0.65 8.71 0.41
N ILE A 138 0.10 7.69 -0.01
CA ILE A 138 -0.48 6.48 -0.59
C ILE A 138 -1.29 5.69 0.47
N TYR A 139 -0.79 5.61 1.68
CA TYR A 139 -1.53 5.01 2.81
C TYR A 139 -2.84 5.76 3.07
N GLU A 140 -2.81 7.07 3.18
CA GLU A 140 -4.00 7.91 3.39
C GLU A 140 -5.03 7.73 2.25
N PHE A 141 -4.56 7.63 1.02
CA PHE A 141 -5.41 7.32 -0.13
C PHE A 141 -6.09 5.96 0.01
N ALA A 142 -5.34 4.94 0.42
CA ALA A 142 -5.85 3.57 0.53
C ALA A 142 -6.91 3.41 1.62
N ILE A 143 -6.78 4.14 2.74
CA ILE A 143 -7.73 4.07 3.86
C ILE A 143 -8.89 5.05 3.76
N ASN A 144 -8.87 5.94 2.77
CA ASN A 144 -9.92 6.94 2.60
C ASN A 144 -11.24 6.28 2.16
N PRO A 145 -12.31 6.36 2.97
CA PRO A 145 -13.61 5.76 2.61
C PRO A 145 -14.17 6.27 1.28
N ASP A 146 -13.90 7.52 0.93
CA ASP A 146 -14.37 8.14 -0.32
C ASP A 146 -13.70 7.55 -1.56
N LYS A 147 -12.58 6.85 -1.39
CA LYS A 147 -11.82 6.21 -2.46
C LYS A 147 -11.98 4.69 -2.49
N SER A 148 -12.74 4.12 -1.56
CA SER A 148 -12.86 2.66 -1.40
C SER A 148 -13.35 1.94 -2.68
N HIS A 149 -14.13 2.60 -3.52
CA HIS A 149 -14.66 2.04 -4.77
C HIS A 149 -13.59 1.77 -5.83
N ILE A 150 -12.42 2.39 -5.74
CA ILE A 150 -11.30 2.16 -6.67
C ILE A 150 -10.15 1.38 -6.03
N ILE A 151 -10.19 1.13 -4.74
CA ILE A 151 -9.16 0.37 -4.03
C ILE A 151 -9.38 -1.14 -4.26
N PRO A 152 -8.32 -1.92 -4.59
CA PRO A 152 -8.46 -3.35 -4.81
C PRO A 152 -9.02 -4.09 -3.60
N GLU A 153 -9.79 -5.15 -3.85
CA GLU A 153 -10.46 -5.90 -2.78
C GLU A 153 -9.51 -6.48 -1.73
N ASN A 154 -8.34 -6.95 -2.14
CA ASN A 154 -7.36 -7.49 -1.22
C ASN A 154 -6.76 -6.41 -0.31
N VAL A 155 -6.60 -5.19 -0.80
CA VAL A 155 -6.17 -4.04 0.01
C VAL A 155 -7.29 -3.62 0.96
N LEU A 156 -8.52 -3.50 0.46
CA LEU A 156 -9.71 -3.19 1.30
C LEU A 156 -9.90 -4.21 2.42
N TYR A 157 -9.63 -5.48 2.14
CA TYR A 157 -9.69 -6.54 3.13
C TYR A 157 -8.79 -6.23 4.34
N TRP A 158 -7.54 -5.85 4.09
CA TRP A 158 -6.60 -5.51 5.15
C TRP A 158 -6.95 -4.20 5.86
N VAL A 159 -7.46 -3.21 5.15
CA VAL A 159 -7.96 -1.96 5.75
C VAL A 159 -9.11 -2.26 6.71
N LYS A 160 -10.08 -3.06 6.29
CA LYS A 160 -11.20 -3.48 7.14
C LYS A 160 -10.73 -4.29 8.34
N PHE A 161 -9.81 -5.22 8.13
CA PHE A 161 -9.22 -6.03 9.19
C PHE A 161 -8.57 -5.16 10.28
N LEU A 162 -7.71 -4.22 9.89
CA LEU A 162 -7.06 -3.31 10.84
C LEU A 162 -8.07 -2.40 11.54
N THR A 163 -9.08 -1.94 10.82
CA THR A 163 -10.15 -1.10 11.39
C THR A 163 -10.94 -1.87 12.43
N GLU A 164 -11.29 -3.12 12.16
CA GLU A 164 -12.02 -3.98 13.11
C GLU A 164 -11.19 -4.28 14.35
N ILE A 165 -9.90 -4.57 14.21
CA ILE A 165 -8.98 -4.75 15.33
C ILE A 165 -8.96 -3.51 16.22
N GLU A 166 -8.82 -2.34 15.63
CA GLU A 166 -8.81 -1.07 16.36
C GLU A 166 -10.12 -0.82 17.11
N ASN A 167 -11.25 -1.05 16.45
CA ASN A 167 -12.58 -0.90 17.05
C ASN A 167 -12.80 -1.88 18.19
N ASN A 168 -12.39 -3.14 18.04
CA ASN A 168 -12.52 -4.15 19.10
C ASN A 168 -11.64 -3.81 20.29
N ARG A 169 -10.46 -3.29 20.08
CA ARG A 169 -9.58 -2.83 21.15
C ARG A 169 -10.19 -1.69 21.96
N LEU A 170 -10.80 -0.72 21.29
CA LEU A 170 -11.50 0.39 21.94
C LEU A 170 -12.69 -0.09 22.75
N LYS A 171 -13.49 -1.03 22.22
CA LYS A 171 -14.61 -1.65 22.94
C LYS A 171 -14.14 -2.42 24.19
N PHE A 172 -13.06 -3.18 24.06
CA PHE A 172 -12.50 -3.93 25.18
C PHE A 172 -11.99 -3.01 26.30
N SER A 173 -11.33 -1.93 25.96
CA SER A 173 -10.87 -0.91 26.92
C SER A 173 -12.04 -0.25 27.63
N ALA A 174 -13.10 0.09 26.91
CA ALA A 174 -14.32 0.65 27.48
C ALA A 174 -15.00 -0.32 28.46
N CYS A 175 -15.11 -1.61 28.08
CA CYS A 175 -15.66 -2.64 28.97
C CYS A 175 -14.84 -2.82 30.25
N LYS A 176 -13.51 -2.77 30.17
CA LYS A 176 -12.63 -2.81 31.35
C LYS A 176 -12.87 -1.61 32.27
N GLY A 177 -13.02 -0.40 31.73
CA GLY A 177 -13.34 0.78 32.50
C GLY A 177 -14.65 0.63 33.27
N ILE A 178 -15.70 0.12 32.62
CA ILE A 178 -17.01 -0.13 33.25
C ILE A 178 -16.89 -1.17 34.38
N MET A 179 -16.12 -2.24 34.18
CA MET A 179 -15.91 -3.28 35.20
C MET A 179 -15.15 -2.76 36.42
N PHE A 180 -14.22 -1.85 36.25
CA PHE A 180 -13.50 -1.22 37.36
C PHE A 180 -14.41 -0.28 38.16
N ASP A 181 -15.28 0.48 37.51
CA ASP A 181 -16.22 1.39 38.16
C ASP A 181 -17.26 0.65 39.03
N THR A 182 -17.68 -0.54 38.62
CA THR A 182 -18.60 -1.38 39.39
C THR A 182 -17.96 -2.02 40.62
N ASN A 183 -16.65 -2.13 40.67
CA ASN A 183 -15.92 -2.67 41.83
C ASN A 183 -15.59 -1.63 42.90
N ILE A 184 -15.80 -0.35 42.62
CA ILE A 184 -15.54 0.76 43.56
C ILE A 184 -16.77 1.14 44.37
N SER A 185 -17.93 0.66 43.95
CA SER A 185 -19.20 0.82 44.69
C SER A 185 -19.46 -0.34 45.60
#